data_e9602325b0e95286d7825cccfb9c2273
#
_entry.id   e9602325b0e95286d7825cccfb9c2273
#
_cell.length_a   1.000
_cell.length_b   1.000
_cell.length_c   1.000
_cell.angle_alpha   90.00
_cell.angle_beta   90.00
_cell.angle_gamma   90.00
#
_symmetry.space_group_name_H-M   'P 1'
#
loop_
_entity.id
_entity.type
_entity.pdbx_description
1 polymer ?
#
loop_
_entity_poly.entity_id
_entity_poly.type
_entity_poly.pdbx_seq_one_letter_code
_entity_poly.pdbx_strand_id
1 'polypeptide(L)'
;MEKPKLGALKDPEDKRDYPIKAFLKAKVTVLPTTVDRSAGLPPVRDQGGEGSCVSFATAAAKEYDEKLFSSYFSPRFIADRIQLDADSGAYPRDAMDVLLREGVCPEECQPYVARIHTDSCLK
;
A
#
# COMPACT_ATOMS: atom_id res chain seq x y z
N MET A 1 -3.48 19.21 12.83
CA MET A 1 -3.32 18.14 11.83
C MET A 1 -2.80 16.89 12.56
N GLU A 2 -3.61 15.85 12.63
CA GLU A 2 -3.13 14.57 13.18
C GLU A 2 -1.96 14.06 12.36
N LYS A 3 -0.94 13.57 13.06
CA LYS A 3 0.18 12.92 12.37
C LYS A 3 -0.33 11.60 11.77
N PRO A 4 0.00 11.30 10.50
CA PRO A 4 -0.37 10.02 9.91
C PRO A 4 0.22 8.88 10.74
N LYS A 5 -0.57 7.87 11.03
CA LYS A 5 -0.09 6.65 11.68
C LYS A 5 0.69 5.80 10.69
N LEU A 6 1.83 5.31 11.13
CA LEU A 6 2.62 4.35 10.35
C LEU A 6 2.09 2.95 10.62
N GLY A 7 1.72 2.24 9.57
CA GLY A 7 1.10 0.91 9.68
C GLY A 7 1.84 -0.19 8.90
N ALA A 8 3.04 0.09 8.39
CA ALA A 8 3.82 -0.93 7.69
C ALA A 8 4.57 -1.82 8.68
N LEU A 9 4.30 -3.12 8.64
CA LEU A 9 4.98 -4.14 9.41
C LEU A 9 6.02 -4.83 8.51
N LYS A 10 7.16 -5.19 9.10
CA LYS A 10 8.18 -5.96 8.37
C LYS A 10 7.68 -7.37 8.11
N ASP A 11 7.65 -7.77 6.84
CA ASP A 11 7.29 -9.13 6.46
C ASP A 11 8.20 -10.16 7.15
N PRO A 12 7.63 -11.29 7.61
CA PRO A 12 8.44 -12.44 8.05
C PRO A 12 9.33 -12.95 6.92
N GLU A 13 10.49 -13.47 7.27
CA GLU A 13 11.36 -14.12 6.29
C GLU A 13 10.68 -15.34 5.69
N ASP A 14 10.72 -15.44 4.36
CA ASP A 14 10.20 -16.58 3.61
C ASP A 14 11.30 -17.15 2.71
N LYS A 15 11.57 -18.46 2.85
CA LYS A 15 12.56 -19.15 2.04
C LYS A 15 12.27 -19.16 0.54
N ARG A 16 11.02 -18.86 0.16
CA ARG A 16 10.59 -18.72 -1.24
C ARG A 16 10.92 -17.35 -1.83
N ASP A 17 11.34 -16.40 -1.00
CA ASP A 17 11.69 -15.07 -1.46
C ASP A 17 12.94 -15.11 -2.33
N TYR A 18 12.87 -14.41 -3.44
CA TYR A 18 14.00 -14.26 -4.35
C TYR A 18 14.82 -13.03 -3.96
N PRO A 19 16.04 -13.20 -3.41
CA PRO A 19 16.88 -12.04 -3.16
C PRO A 19 17.23 -11.33 -4.45
N ILE A 20 17.07 -9.99 -4.44
CA ILE A 20 17.30 -9.16 -5.64
C ILE A 20 18.67 -9.41 -6.27
N LYS A 21 19.67 -9.74 -5.47
CA LYS A 21 21.02 -10.10 -5.93
C LYS A 21 21.04 -11.26 -6.92
N ALA A 22 20.08 -12.20 -6.81
CA ALA A 22 19.98 -13.35 -7.72
C ALA A 22 19.56 -12.93 -9.13
N PHE A 23 18.89 -11.78 -9.27
CA PHE A 23 18.37 -11.25 -10.54
C PHE A 23 19.24 -10.17 -11.16
N LEU A 24 20.13 -9.56 -10.38
CA LEU A 24 21.05 -8.54 -10.87
C LEU A 24 22.20 -9.20 -11.63
N LYS A 25 21.93 -9.65 -12.84
CA LYS A 25 22.93 -10.27 -13.74
C LYS A 25 23.79 -9.25 -14.49
N ALA A 26 23.37 -7.99 -14.55
CA ALA A 26 24.08 -6.95 -15.30
C ALA A 26 24.97 -6.13 -14.36
N LYS A 27 26.21 -5.91 -14.76
CA LYS A 27 27.06 -4.87 -14.17
C LYS A 27 26.48 -3.52 -14.55
N VAL A 28 25.79 -2.88 -13.62
CA VAL A 28 25.38 -1.48 -13.79
C VAL A 28 26.61 -0.63 -13.60
N THR A 29 27.14 -0.06 -14.67
CA THR A 29 28.35 0.78 -14.64
C THR A 29 28.05 2.21 -14.21
N VAL A 30 26.85 2.72 -14.50
CA VAL A 30 26.41 4.07 -14.12
C VAL A 30 24.94 4.02 -13.72
N LEU A 31 24.64 4.46 -12.50
CA LEU A 31 23.28 4.69 -12.03
C LEU A 31 22.90 6.15 -12.26
N PRO A 32 21.65 6.45 -12.64
CA PRO A 32 21.18 7.82 -12.67
C PRO A 32 21.20 8.41 -11.25
N THR A 33 21.55 9.70 -11.14
CA THR A 33 21.60 10.39 -9.84
C THR A 33 20.21 10.58 -9.25
N THR A 34 19.19 10.64 -10.07
CA THR A 34 17.80 10.85 -9.66
C THR A 34 16.86 10.05 -10.56
N VAL A 35 15.85 9.43 -9.96
CA VAL A 35 14.74 8.81 -10.68
C VAL A 35 13.44 9.31 -10.05
N ASP A 36 12.61 9.99 -10.84
CA ASP A 36 11.28 10.44 -10.42
C ASP A 36 10.22 9.80 -11.32
N ARG A 37 9.29 9.07 -10.73
CA ARG A 37 8.19 8.40 -11.41
C ARG A 37 6.82 9.01 -11.07
N SER A 38 6.81 10.14 -10.36
CA SER A 38 5.59 10.79 -9.89
C SER A 38 4.62 11.17 -11.00
N ALA A 39 5.12 11.47 -12.20
CA ALA A 39 4.28 11.76 -13.37
C ALA A 39 3.39 10.58 -13.82
N GLY A 40 3.72 9.35 -13.40
CA GLY A 40 2.94 8.14 -13.69
C GLY A 40 1.88 7.82 -12.62
N LEU A 41 1.75 8.65 -11.61
CA LEU A 41 0.84 8.45 -10.48
C LEU A 41 -0.30 9.48 -10.50
N PRO A 42 -1.51 9.12 -10.04
CA PRO A 42 -2.53 10.11 -9.73
C PRO A 42 -2.12 10.98 -8.55
N PRO A 43 -2.83 12.10 -8.28
CA PRO A 43 -2.52 12.97 -7.15
C PRO A 43 -2.44 12.22 -5.81
N VAL A 44 -1.54 12.67 -4.95
CA VAL A 44 -1.34 12.07 -3.61
C VAL A 44 -2.59 12.19 -2.77
N ARG A 45 -2.90 11.13 -2.04
CA ARG A 45 -4.04 11.06 -1.11
C ARG A 45 -3.57 11.04 0.34
N ASP A 46 -4.42 11.51 1.24
CA ASP A 46 -4.21 11.45 2.68
C ASP A 46 -4.93 10.22 3.28
N GLN A 47 -4.20 9.40 4.01
CA GLN A 47 -4.77 8.25 4.72
C GLN A 47 -5.46 8.60 6.05
N GLY A 48 -5.27 9.83 6.54
CA GLY A 48 -5.77 10.24 7.85
C GLY A 48 -5.09 9.54 9.02
N GLY A 49 -5.80 9.39 10.13
CA GLY A 49 -5.29 8.83 11.39
C GLY A 49 -5.24 7.30 11.45
N GLU A 50 -5.57 6.59 10.38
CA GLU A 50 -5.53 5.13 10.32
C GLU A 50 -4.18 4.62 9.83
N GLY A 51 -3.69 3.51 10.40
CA GLY A 51 -2.44 2.86 10.01
C GLY A 51 -2.53 2.09 8.68
N SER A 52 -3.09 2.70 7.63
CA SER A 52 -3.38 2.09 6.33
C SER A 52 -2.36 2.40 5.23
N CYS A 53 -1.15 2.79 5.60
CA CYS A 53 -0.11 3.16 4.63
C CYS A 53 0.24 2.03 3.63
N VAL A 54 0.21 0.77 4.05
CA VAL A 54 0.43 -0.38 3.16
C VAL A 54 -0.64 -0.45 2.08
N SER A 55 -1.91 -0.26 2.44
CA SER A 55 -3.03 -0.28 1.51
C SER A 55 -2.96 0.86 0.50
N PHE A 56 -2.61 2.07 0.92
CA PHE A 56 -2.41 3.21 0.03
C PHE A 56 -1.23 3.01 -0.92
N ALA A 57 -0.09 2.53 -0.41
CA ALA A 57 1.09 2.25 -1.23
C ALA A 57 0.81 1.16 -2.27
N THR A 58 0.08 0.12 -1.89
CA THR A 58 -0.29 -0.98 -2.78
C THR A 58 -1.27 -0.52 -3.86
N ALA A 59 -2.29 0.28 -3.49
CA ALA A 59 -3.22 0.87 -4.45
C ALA A 59 -2.47 1.78 -5.44
N ALA A 60 -1.58 2.65 -4.95
CA ALA A 60 -0.79 3.54 -5.80
C ALA A 60 0.14 2.77 -6.76
N ALA A 61 0.77 1.69 -6.31
CA ALA A 61 1.59 0.83 -7.16
C ALA A 61 0.76 0.21 -8.29
N LYS A 62 -0.45 -0.26 -7.98
CA LYS A 62 -1.38 -0.81 -8.96
C LYS A 62 -1.88 0.26 -9.95
N GLU A 63 -2.19 1.46 -9.45
CA GLU A 63 -2.57 2.61 -10.28
C GLU A 63 -1.45 2.97 -11.27
N TYR A 64 -0.21 2.96 -10.82
CA TYR A 64 0.95 3.19 -11.67
C TYR A 64 1.09 2.12 -12.76
N ASP A 65 0.95 0.87 -12.39
CA ASP A 65 1.05 -0.27 -13.31
C ASP A 65 -0.04 -0.24 -14.39
N GLU A 66 -1.27 0.12 -14.01
CA GLU A 66 -2.42 0.27 -14.91
C GLU A 66 -2.44 1.61 -15.66
N LYS A 67 -1.48 2.50 -15.40
CA LYS A 67 -1.40 3.85 -15.99
C LYS A 67 -2.63 4.72 -15.72
N LEU A 68 -3.14 4.65 -14.50
CA LEU A 68 -4.26 5.47 -14.05
C LEU A 68 -3.75 6.82 -13.54
N PHE A 69 -3.92 7.88 -14.33
CA PHE A 69 -3.41 9.22 -13.99
C PHE A 69 -4.42 10.08 -13.20
N SER A 70 -5.69 9.74 -13.24
CA SER A 70 -6.77 10.53 -12.63
C SER A 70 -7.85 9.70 -11.95
N SER A 71 -7.68 8.39 -11.87
CA SER A 71 -8.60 7.47 -11.20
C SER A 71 -7.87 6.72 -10.10
N TYR A 72 -8.60 6.26 -9.12
CA TYR A 72 -8.05 5.57 -7.96
C TYR A 72 -8.61 4.17 -7.78
N PHE A 73 -7.78 3.28 -7.30
CA PHE A 73 -8.23 2.05 -6.65
C PHE A 73 -8.53 2.28 -5.16
N SER A 74 -9.33 1.42 -4.58
CA SER A 74 -9.76 1.54 -3.19
C SER A 74 -8.74 1.01 -2.20
N PRO A 75 -8.06 1.85 -1.40
CA PRO A 75 -7.26 1.38 -0.28
C PRO A 75 -8.11 0.74 0.81
N ARG A 76 -9.39 1.13 0.96
CA ARG A 76 -10.32 0.53 1.91
C ARG A 76 -10.55 -0.95 1.59
N PHE A 77 -10.72 -1.30 0.33
CA PHE A 77 -10.85 -2.68 -0.11
C PHE A 77 -9.68 -3.55 0.34
N ILE A 78 -8.46 -3.04 0.21
CA ILE A 78 -7.25 -3.74 0.63
C ILE A 78 -7.16 -3.77 2.16
N ALA A 79 -7.33 -2.62 2.82
CA ALA A 79 -7.20 -2.50 4.26
C ALA A 79 -8.15 -3.42 5.03
N ASP A 80 -9.39 -3.54 4.59
CA ASP A 80 -10.39 -4.39 5.23
C ASP A 80 -10.04 -5.88 5.19
N ARG A 81 -9.13 -6.28 4.30
CA ARG A 81 -8.66 -7.67 4.14
C ARG A 81 -7.37 -7.98 4.87
N ILE A 82 -6.56 -6.97 5.15
CA ILE A 82 -5.22 -7.16 5.71
C ILE A 82 -5.01 -6.55 7.08
N GLN A 83 -5.94 -5.68 7.53
CA GLN A 83 -5.88 -5.03 8.84
C GLN A 83 -7.01 -5.51 9.73
N LEU A 84 -6.69 -5.77 11.01
CA LEU A 84 -7.70 -6.12 12.01
C LEU A 84 -8.50 -4.89 12.45
N ASP A 85 -7.81 -3.76 12.63
CA ASP A 85 -8.38 -2.50 13.08
C ASP A 85 -7.57 -1.29 12.57
N ALA A 86 -7.95 -0.09 13.00
CA ALA A 86 -7.30 1.15 12.57
C ALA A 86 -5.82 1.29 13.00
N ASP A 87 -5.40 0.55 14.02
CA ASP A 87 -4.09 0.67 14.64
C ASP A 87 -3.15 -0.52 14.38
N SER A 88 -3.68 -1.65 13.89
CA SER A 88 -2.94 -2.91 13.80
C SER A 88 -1.80 -2.91 12.77
N GLY A 89 -1.85 -2.01 11.79
CA GLY A 89 -0.92 -2.06 10.65
C GLY A 89 -1.13 -3.29 9.77
N ALA A 90 -0.24 -3.51 8.83
CA ALA A 90 -0.33 -4.63 7.89
C ALA A 90 1.02 -5.01 7.29
N TYR A 91 1.09 -6.23 6.78
CA TYR A 91 2.24 -6.72 6.04
C TYR A 91 2.09 -6.41 4.54
N PRO A 92 3.12 -5.87 3.88
CA PRO A 92 3.09 -5.65 2.43
C PRO A 92 2.81 -6.91 1.61
N ARG A 93 3.31 -8.06 2.05
CA ARG A 93 3.06 -9.35 1.40
C ARG A 93 1.57 -9.70 1.36
N ASP A 94 0.85 -9.47 2.45
CA ASP A 94 -0.60 -9.73 2.52
C ASP A 94 -1.36 -8.85 1.53
N ALA A 95 -0.95 -7.60 1.37
CA ALA A 95 -1.54 -6.70 0.38
C ALA A 95 -1.31 -7.17 -1.06
N MET A 96 -0.10 -7.65 -1.37
CA MET A 96 0.20 -8.24 -2.68
C MET A 96 -0.59 -9.52 -2.93
N ASP A 97 -0.81 -10.34 -1.91
CA ASP A 97 -1.62 -11.55 -2.01
C ASP A 97 -3.09 -11.24 -2.30
N VAL A 98 -3.64 -10.17 -1.69
CA VAL A 98 -4.99 -9.67 -2.01
C VAL A 98 -5.09 -9.27 -3.48
N LEU A 99 -4.13 -8.50 -4.00
CA LEU A 99 -4.12 -8.12 -5.42
C LEU A 99 -4.06 -9.32 -6.35
N LEU A 100 -3.26 -10.32 -5.99
CA LEU A 100 -3.09 -11.54 -6.80
C LEU A 100 -4.35 -12.40 -6.84
N ARG A 101 -5.03 -12.57 -5.71
CA ARG A 101 -6.16 -13.50 -5.56
C ARG A 101 -7.51 -12.86 -5.87
N GLU A 102 -7.70 -11.61 -5.48
CA GLU A 102 -9.00 -10.93 -5.54
C GLU A 102 -8.97 -9.70 -6.47
N GLY A 103 -7.81 -9.12 -6.67
CA GLY A 103 -7.68 -7.82 -7.33
C GLY A 103 -7.99 -6.66 -6.36
N VAL A 104 -8.44 -5.56 -6.91
CA VAL A 104 -8.89 -4.38 -6.15
C VAL A 104 -9.98 -3.66 -6.94
N CYS A 105 -10.98 -3.14 -6.24
CA CYS A 105 -12.06 -2.39 -6.88
C CYS A 105 -11.71 -0.90 -7.02
N PRO A 106 -12.37 -0.19 -7.95
CA PRO A 106 -12.30 1.27 -8.02
C PRO A 106 -12.74 1.94 -6.72
N GLU A 107 -12.21 3.13 -6.46
CA GLU A 107 -12.51 3.90 -5.24
C GLU A 107 -14.01 4.13 -5.05
N GLU A 108 -14.76 4.36 -6.13
CA GLU A 108 -16.21 4.61 -6.10
C GLU A 108 -17.00 3.43 -5.54
N CYS A 109 -16.50 2.22 -5.71
CA CYS A 109 -17.18 1.00 -5.23
C CYS A 109 -17.03 0.79 -3.73
N GLN A 110 -15.92 1.22 -3.16
CA GLN A 110 -15.64 1.16 -1.74
C GLN A 110 -14.79 2.36 -1.30
N PRO A 111 -15.42 3.53 -1.11
CA PRO A 111 -14.71 4.77 -0.79
C PRO A 111 -13.91 4.68 0.51
N TYR A 112 -12.74 5.30 0.52
CA TYR A 112 -11.92 5.35 1.71
C TYR A 112 -12.43 6.40 2.68
N VAL A 113 -12.76 5.95 3.89
CA VAL A 113 -12.96 6.79 5.06
C VAL A 113 -12.08 6.20 6.16
N ALA A 114 -11.20 7.01 6.74
CA ALA A 114 -10.35 6.58 7.83
C ALA A 114 -11.21 6.10 9.01
N ARG A 115 -10.91 4.92 9.54
CA ARG A 115 -11.55 4.43 10.76
C ARG A 115 -11.03 5.26 11.93
N ILE A 116 -11.95 5.78 12.75
CA ILE A 116 -11.61 6.51 13.96
C ILE A 116 -11.32 5.46 15.04
N HIS A 117 -10.22 5.63 15.75
CA HIS A 117 -9.97 4.88 16.97
C HIS A 117 -11.05 5.24 17.99
N THR A 118 -12.01 4.35 18.20
CA THR A 118 -12.96 4.50 19.28
C THR A 118 -12.37 3.90 20.54
N ASP A 119 -11.89 4.72 21.44
CA ASP A 119 -11.56 4.35 22.82
C ASP A 119 -12.76 3.89 23.62
N SER A 120 -13.76 3.33 22.97
CA SER A 120 -15.06 3.01 23.58
C SER A 120 -15.21 1.54 23.96
N CYS A 121 -14.14 0.79 24.07
CA CYS A 121 -14.22 -0.59 24.58
C CYS A 121 -13.64 -0.76 25.98
N LEU A 122 -13.90 0.18 26.85
CA LEU A 122 -13.74 0.00 28.28
C LEU A 122 -15.09 0.22 28.99
N LYS A 123 -15.93 -0.77 28.87
CA LYS A 123 -16.92 -1.04 29.94
C LYS A 123 -17.23 -2.53 29.99
#